data_f958746d5eaf5996746cd5d09d0eb886
#
_entry.id   f958746d5eaf5996746cd5d09d0eb886
#
_cell.length_a   1.000
_cell.length_b   1.000
_cell.length_c   1.000
_cell.angle_alpha   90.00
_cell.angle_beta   90.00
_cell.angle_gamma   90.00
#
_symmetry.space_group_name_H-M   'P 1'
#
loop_
_entity.id
_entity.type
_entity.pdbx_description
1 polymer ?
#
loop_
_entity_poly.entity_id
_entity_poly.type
_entity_poly.pdbx_seq_one_letter_code
_entity_poly.pdbx_strand_id
1 'polypeptide(L)'
;MTAVEGEPASVELADASRWYGNVVAVNDISFRLEGGVTGLLGPNGAGKSTILHMVAGFLAPSSGSVTVGGSPSWRHPEMYRRIGLVPEREAVYPFLTGREFAVAMARLHGMEPAAAAEAAARAIGLVELEDAADRAIGTYSKGMRQRAKVAAALVHDPPILLLDEPFNGMDPRQRLHMMELLRGMAAEGRTILFSSHILEEVERLAERVLVIVAGRLAASGDFREIRRLMTDRPHTFTLRSSDDRALASALLAEPMIAGAALDGGLLTVRATDFGAFSRAVSGIARRHAIRLHELLPTDESLESVFSYLVRR
;
A
#
# COMPACT_ATOMS: atom_id res chain seq x y z
N MET A 1 -6.66 31.63 2.12
CA MET A 1 -5.34 31.05 1.78
C MET A 1 -5.50 30.38 0.44
N THR A 2 -4.92 30.96 -0.60
CA THR A 2 -4.94 30.41 -1.96
C THR A 2 -4.18 29.10 -1.96
N ALA A 3 -4.86 28.01 -2.34
CA ALA A 3 -4.21 26.81 -2.80
C ALA A 3 -3.14 27.20 -3.83
N VAL A 4 -1.96 26.63 -3.75
CA VAL A 4 -0.96 26.73 -4.80
C VAL A 4 -1.55 25.98 -6.00
N GLU A 5 -2.33 26.69 -6.81
CA GLU A 5 -2.91 26.19 -8.05
C GLU A 5 -1.75 25.86 -8.99
N GLY A 6 -1.63 24.61 -9.39
CA GLY A 6 -0.95 24.23 -10.62
C GLY A 6 0.12 23.17 -10.58
N GLU A 7 0.69 22.79 -9.44
CA GLU A 7 1.67 21.68 -9.46
C GLU A 7 1.03 20.36 -9.07
N PRO A 8 1.21 19.30 -9.87
CA PRO A 8 0.62 17.99 -9.58
C PRO A 8 1.11 17.45 -8.23
N ALA A 9 0.23 16.73 -7.50
CA ALA A 9 0.57 16.02 -6.28
C ALA A 9 1.40 14.77 -6.63
N SER A 10 2.52 14.95 -7.36
CA SER A 10 3.37 13.88 -7.87
C SER A 10 4.59 13.65 -6.98
N VAL A 11 5.01 12.39 -6.91
CA VAL A 11 6.26 11.95 -6.28
C VAL A 11 7.05 11.18 -7.32
N GLU A 12 8.32 11.52 -7.50
CA GLU A 12 9.19 10.84 -8.46
C GLU A 12 10.55 10.51 -7.82
N LEU A 13 10.96 9.26 -7.97
CA LEU A 13 12.31 8.81 -7.71
C LEU A 13 12.95 8.44 -9.06
N ALA A 14 14.17 8.92 -9.31
CA ALA A 14 14.94 8.57 -10.50
C ALA A 14 16.32 8.08 -10.08
N ASP A 15 16.58 6.80 -10.31
CA ASP A 15 17.82 6.06 -9.99
C ASP A 15 18.27 6.29 -8.54
N ALA A 16 17.29 6.42 -7.64
CA ALA A 16 17.52 6.82 -6.26
C ALA A 16 18.13 5.68 -5.46
N SER A 17 19.27 5.99 -4.80
CA SER A 17 19.93 5.06 -3.89
C SER A 17 20.23 5.73 -2.55
N ARG A 18 20.25 4.93 -1.46
CA ARG A 18 20.64 5.41 -0.13
C ARG A 18 21.48 4.39 0.61
N TRP A 19 22.64 4.83 1.07
CA TRP A 19 23.61 4.03 1.83
C TRP A 19 23.78 4.60 3.24
N TYR A 20 23.99 3.71 4.21
CA TYR A 20 24.39 4.02 5.58
C TYR A 20 25.71 3.29 5.87
N GLY A 21 26.82 3.99 5.67
CA GLY A 21 28.14 3.36 5.67
C GLY A 21 28.21 2.27 4.60
N ASN A 22 28.43 1.02 5.01
CA ASN A 22 28.53 -0.13 4.10
C ASN A 22 27.16 -0.81 3.84
N VAL A 23 26.08 -0.31 4.42
CA VAL A 23 24.74 -0.89 4.24
C VAL A 23 23.99 -0.14 3.15
N VAL A 24 23.62 -0.84 2.10
CA VAL A 24 22.76 -0.31 1.03
C VAL A 24 21.31 -0.54 1.43
N ALA A 25 20.62 0.51 1.85
CA ALA A 25 19.22 0.42 2.27
C ALA A 25 18.25 0.55 1.09
N VAL A 26 18.60 1.36 0.09
CA VAL A 26 17.86 1.55 -1.16
C VAL A 26 18.87 1.58 -2.29
N ASN A 27 18.58 0.88 -3.38
CA ASN A 27 19.51 0.68 -4.49
C ASN A 27 18.80 0.80 -5.84
N ASP A 28 19.07 1.89 -6.54
CA ASP A 28 18.66 2.14 -7.92
C ASP A 28 17.15 1.99 -8.13
N ILE A 29 16.37 2.77 -7.38
CA ILE A 29 14.91 2.75 -7.46
C ILE A 29 14.40 3.92 -8.29
N SER A 30 13.57 3.60 -9.29
CA SER A 30 12.86 4.58 -10.11
C SER A 30 11.38 4.26 -10.14
N PHE A 31 10.53 5.25 -9.79
CA PHE A 31 9.08 5.19 -9.94
C PHE A 31 8.47 6.58 -9.89
N ARG A 32 7.23 6.70 -10.38
CA ARG A 32 6.42 7.93 -10.33
C ARG A 32 5.01 7.63 -9.83
N LEU A 33 4.52 8.48 -8.93
CA LEU A 33 3.18 8.44 -8.35
C LEU A 33 2.43 9.73 -8.66
N GLU A 34 1.18 9.62 -9.09
CA GLU A 34 0.29 10.73 -9.40
C GLU A 34 -1.13 10.35 -8.99
N GLY A 35 -1.61 10.89 -7.86
CA GLY A 35 -2.93 10.59 -7.32
C GLY A 35 -3.13 9.14 -6.88
N GLY A 36 -4.24 8.87 -6.21
CA GLY A 36 -4.64 7.53 -5.79
C GLY A 36 -3.82 6.98 -4.62
N VAL A 37 -4.07 5.71 -4.29
CA VAL A 37 -3.41 5.00 -3.19
C VAL A 37 -2.39 4.01 -3.73
N THR A 38 -1.13 4.18 -3.32
CA THR A 38 -0.05 3.23 -3.64
C THR A 38 0.44 2.54 -2.37
N GLY A 39 0.48 1.21 -2.39
CA GLY A 39 1.05 0.38 -1.34
C GLY A 39 2.53 0.10 -1.56
N LEU A 40 3.37 0.38 -0.57
CA LEU A 40 4.79 0.05 -0.55
C LEU A 40 4.98 -1.23 0.24
N LEU A 41 5.06 -2.35 -0.45
CA LEU A 41 5.11 -3.69 0.11
C LEU A 41 6.55 -4.22 0.17
N GLY A 42 6.89 -4.89 1.24
CA GLY A 42 8.20 -5.55 1.38
C GLY A 42 8.44 -6.07 2.80
N PRO A 43 9.35 -7.01 2.98
CA PRO A 43 9.71 -7.50 4.31
C PRO A 43 10.32 -6.39 5.18
N ASN A 44 10.45 -6.64 6.48
CA ASN A 44 11.15 -5.74 7.37
C ASN A 44 12.62 -5.59 6.93
N GLY A 45 13.11 -4.35 6.94
CA GLY A 45 14.46 -4.03 6.45
C GLY A 45 14.58 -3.92 4.92
N ALA A 46 13.51 -4.06 4.14
CA ALA A 46 13.55 -3.93 2.68
C ALA A 46 13.86 -2.51 2.18
N GLY A 47 13.83 -1.48 3.04
CA GLY A 47 14.08 -0.09 2.67
C GLY A 47 12.85 0.81 2.62
N LYS A 48 11.65 0.32 2.96
CA LYS A 48 10.37 1.06 2.88
C LYS A 48 10.41 2.40 3.62
N SER A 49 10.76 2.42 4.92
CA SER A 49 10.86 3.65 5.71
C SER A 49 11.94 4.60 5.17
N THR A 50 13.04 4.06 4.62
CA THR A 50 14.08 4.88 3.97
C THR A 50 13.54 5.61 2.74
N ILE A 51 12.73 4.93 1.90
CA ILE A 51 12.06 5.53 0.75
C ILE A 51 11.12 6.64 1.22
N LEU A 52 10.23 6.36 2.20
CA LEU A 52 9.31 7.36 2.76
C LEU A 52 10.06 8.58 3.31
N HIS A 53 11.17 8.39 4.01
CA HIS A 53 11.98 9.48 4.56
C HIS A 53 12.72 10.29 3.47
N MET A 54 13.13 9.66 2.36
CA MET A 54 13.69 10.40 1.23
C MET A 54 12.62 11.26 0.55
N VAL A 55 11.41 10.73 0.33
CA VAL A 55 10.29 11.49 -0.21
C VAL A 55 9.89 12.63 0.72
N ALA A 56 9.84 12.39 2.03
CA ALA A 56 9.54 13.41 3.03
C ALA A 56 10.64 14.49 3.19
N GLY A 57 11.77 14.35 2.48
CA GLY A 57 12.88 15.29 2.60
C GLY A 57 13.68 15.21 3.90
N PHE A 58 13.53 14.12 4.67
CA PHE A 58 14.32 13.88 5.89
C PHE A 58 15.69 13.27 5.60
N LEU A 59 15.81 12.60 4.46
CA LEU A 59 17.02 11.96 4.00
C LEU A 59 17.35 12.37 2.57
N ALA A 60 18.60 12.78 2.32
CA ALA A 60 19.10 12.93 0.97
C ALA A 60 19.27 11.55 0.31
N PRO A 61 19.00 11.37 -0.97
CA PRO A 61 19.52 10.23 -1.70
C PRO A 61 21.06 10.30 -1.72
N SER A 62 21.73 9.15 -1.70
CA SER A 62 23.18 9.06 -1.90
C SER A 62 23.56 9.15 -3.37
N SER A 63 22.65 8.73 -4.26
CA SER A 63 22.73 8.86 -5.72
C SER A 63 21.31 8.96 -6.28
N GLY A 64 21.20 9.48 -7.51
CA GLY A 64 19.91 9.74 -8.15
C GLY A 64 19.19 10.96 -7.56
N SER A 65 17.89 11.04 -7.80
CA SER A 65 17.06 12.17 -7.36
C SER A 65 15.72 11.74 -6.79
N VAL A 66 15.16 12.58 -5.91
CA VAL A 66 13.81 12.45 -5.36
C VAL A 66 13.14 13.81 -5.47
N THR A 67 12.02 13.87 -6.18
CA THR A 67 11.25 15.10 -6.37
C THR A 67 9.80 14.94 -5.93
N VAL A 68 9.22 16.06 -5.51
CA VAL A 68 7.81 16.19 -5.12
C VAL A 68 7.25 17.39 -5.85
N GLY A 69 6.25 17.17 -6.72
CA GLY A 69 5.74 18.21 -7.59
C GLY A 69 6.81 18.83 -8.50
N GLY A 70 7.78 18.02 -8.94
CA GLY A 70 8.88 18.48 -9.78
C GLY A 70 10.03 19.18 -9.05
N SER A 71 9.90 19.46 -7.74
CA SER A 71 10.95 20.10 -6.94
C SER A 71 11.70 19.07 -6.08
N PRO A 72 13.02 19.24 -5.84
CA PRO A 72 13.76 18.34 -4.96
C PRO A 72 13.15 18.25 -3.57
N SER A 73 13.02 17.05 -3.01
CA SER A 73 12.47 16.86 -1.65
C SER A 73 13.45 17.29 -0.56
N TRP A 74 14.76 17.05 -0.76
CA TRP A 74 15.78 17.32 0.24
C TRP A 74 16.15 18.81 0.30
N ARG A 75 16.24 19.35 1.54
CA ARG A 75 16.58 20.76 1.83
C ARG A 75 15.64 21.76 1.15
N HIS A 76 14.39 21.41 0.97
CA HIS A 76 13.38 22.28 0.39
C HIS A 76 12.20 22.47 1.37
N PRO A 77 12.24 23.49 2.25
CA PRO A 77 11.25 23.65 3.33
C PRO A 77 9.78 23.73 2.86
N GLU A 78 9.54 24.26 1.65
CA GLU A 78 8.18 24.35 1.08
C GLU A 78 7.54 22.96 0.90
N MET A 79 8.33 21.89 0.78
CA MET A 79 7.82 20.52 0.67
C MET A 79 7.07 20.07 1.92
N TYR A 80 7.45 20.57 3.10
CA TYR A 80 6.75 20.22 4.34
C TYR A 80 5.30 20.73 4.39
N ARG A 81 4.95 21.73 3.58
CA ARG A 81 3.56 22.19 3.42
C ARG A 81 2.74 21.26 2.53
N ARG A 82 3.40 20.46 1.71
CA ARG A 82 2.77 19.56 0.72
C ARG A 82 2.67 18.13 1.21
N ILE A 83 3.38 17.77 2.27
CA ILE A 83 3.51 16.38 2.73
C ILE A 83 3.02 16.25 4.16
N GLY A 84 2.06 15.34 4.38
CA GLY A 84 1.75 14.79 5.69
C GLY A 84 2.50 13.47 5.88
N LEU A 85 3.28 13.36 6.95
CA LEU A 85 4.01 12.12 7.26
C LEU A 85 3.51 11.51 8.57
N VAL A 86 3.19 10.22 8.52
CA VAL A 86 2.92 9.39 9.70
C VAL A 86 4.05 8.38 9.83
N PRO A 87 4.97 8.56 10.79
CA PRO A 87 6.07 7.62 10.99
C PRO A 87 5.62 6.35 11.71
N GLU A 88 6.32 5.23 11.49
CA GLU A 88 6.07 3.96 12.21
C GLU A 88 6.25 4.13 13.74
N ARG A 89 7.30 4.85 14.15
CA ARG A 89 7.61 5.06 15.56
C ARG A 89 6.54 5.88 16.27
N GLU A 90 6.47 5.71 17.59
CA GLU A 90 5.63 6.57 18.44
C GLU A 90 6.20 8.00 18.42
N ALA A 91 5.63 8.86 17.58
CA ALA A 91 6.00 10.27 17.46
C ALA A 91 4.90 11.15 18.09
N VAL A 92 4.56 10.86 19.34
CA VAL A 92 3.57 11.59 20.11
C VAL A 92 4.13 11.99 21.47
N TYR A 93 3.59 13.04 22.07
CA TYR A 93 3.98 13.54 23.37
C TYR A 93 2.95 13.10 24.44
N PRO A 94 3.30 12.15 25.35
CA PRO A 94 2.34 11.53 26.26
C PRO A 94 1.65 12.50 27.23
N PHE A 95 2.28 13.64 27.52
CA PHE A 95 1.78 14.67 28.44
C PHE A 95 0.82 15.65 27.78
N LEU A 96 0.76 15.71 26.45
CA LEU A 96 -0.20 16.53 25.72
C LEU A 96 -1.54 15.78 25.57
N THR A 97 -2.63 16.53 25.48
CA THR A 97 -3.92 16.00 25.01
C THR A 97 -3.87 15.80 23.48
N GLY A 98 -4.78 14.99 22.94
CA GLY A 98 -4.90 14.82 21.48
C GLY A 98 -5.13 16.16 20.76
N ARG A 99 -5.94 17.04 21.36
CA ARG A 99 -6.22 18.39 20.84
C ARG A 99 -4.97 19.26 20.87
N GLU A 100 -4.28 19.34 21.98
CA GLU A 100 -3.05 20.14 22.11
C GLU A 100 -1.99 19.67 21.11
N PHE A 101 -1.85 18.36 20.92
CA PHE A 101 -0.91 17.81 19.97
C PHE A 101 -1.27 18.21 18.53
N ALA A 102 -2.52 18.04 18.10
CA ALA A 102 -2.96 18.42 16.76
C ALA A 102 -2.81 19.94 16.53
N VAL A 103 -3.18 20.78 17.52
CA VAL A 103 -2.98 22.25 17.45
C VAL A 103 -1.50 22.59 17.35
N ALA A 104 -0.65 21.95 18.14
CA ALA A 104 0.81 22.18 18.07
C ALA A 104 1.37 21.89 16.65
N MET A 105 0.95 20.77 16.04
CA MET A 105 1.34 20.44 14.67
C MET A 105 0.85 21.48 13.66
N ALA A 106 -0.40 21.94 13.75
CA ALA A 106 -0.93 23.00 12.89
C ALA A 106 -0.14 24.33 13.07
N ARG A 107 0.22 24.66 14.30
CA ARG A 107 1.07 25.84 14.61
C ARG A 107 2.47 25.72 14.01
N LEU A 108 3.08 24.53 14.01
CA LEU A 108 4.38 24.28 13.37
C LEU A 108 4.33 24.46 11.84
N HIS A 109 3.16 24.25 11.22
CA HIS A 109 2.90 24.58 9.81
C HIS A 109 2.62 26.09 9.57
N GLY A 110 2.74 26.92 10.60
CA GLY A 110 2.59 28.38 10.50
C GLY A 110 1.15 28.89 10.55
N MET A 111 0.19 28.06 10.99
CA MET A 111 -1.20 28.50 11.12
C MET A 111 -1.38 29.44 12.31
N GLU A 112 -2.22 30.47 12.15
CA GLU A 112 -2.65 31.32 13.26
C GLU A 112 -3.46 30.52 14.31
N PRO A 113 -3.50 30.97 15.59
CA PRO A 113 -4.10 30.18 16.68
C PRO A 113 -5.53 29.71 16.40
N ALA A 114 -6.40 30.57 15.91
CA ALA A 114 -7.78 30.22 15.60
C ALA A 114 -7.88 29.20 14.47
N ALA A 115 -7.17 29.42 13.37
CA ALA A 115 -7.11 28.48 12.24
C ALA A 115 -6.50 27.12 12.64
N ALA A 116 -5.50 27.11 13.52
CA ALA A 116 -4.89 25.89 14.03
C ALA A 116 -5.88 25.07 14.88
N ALA A 117 -6.68 25.74 15.71
CA ALA A 117 -7.71 25.09 16.52
C ALA A 117 -8.80 24.45 15.65
N GLU A 118 -9.27 25.16 14.63
CA GLU A 118 -10.26 24.65 13.66
C GLU A 118 -9.69 23.48 12.85
N ALA A 119 -8.46 23.59 12.35
CA ALA A 119 -7.79 22.52 11.61
C ALA A 119 -7.60 21.26 12.47
N ALA A 120 -7.18 21.44 13.71
CA ALA A 120 -7.06 20.34 14.67
C ALA A 120 -8.41 19.66 14.95
N ALA A 121 -9.49 20.44 15.15
CA ALA A 121 -10.82 19.88 15.37
C ALA A 121 -11.29 19.06 14.16
N ARG A 122 -11.12 19.56 12.93
CA ARG A 122 -11.44 18.82 11.71
C ARG A 122 -10.62 17.53 11.60
N ALA A 123 -9.32 17.61 11.81
CA ALA A 123 -8.43 16.43 11.71
C ALA A 123 -8.74 15.37 12.76
N ILE A 124 -9.09 15.76 13.99
CA ILE A 124 -9.51 14.86 15.06
C ILE A 124 -10.84 14.18 14.69
N GLY A 125 -11.79 14.90 14.09
CA GLY A 125 -13.05 14.34 13.61
C GLY A 125 -12.86 13.31 12.52
N LEU A 126 -11.96 13.56 11.54
CA LEU A 126 -11.66 12.62 10.48
C LEU A 126 -11.18 11.25 10.98
N VAL A 127 -10.55 11.20 12.14
CA VAL A 127 -10.01 9.96 12.73
C VAL A 127 -10.84 9.44 13.91
N GLU A 128 -12.04 9.98 14.15
CA GLU A 128 -12.95 9.56 15.24
C GLU A 128 -12.27 9.58 16.64
N LEU A 129 -11.64 10.71 17.00
CA LEU A 129 -10.99 10.89 18.30
C LEU A 129 -11.61 12.02 19.13
N GLU A 130 -12.80 12.54 18.77
CA GLU A 130 -13.44 13.66 19.44
C GLU A 130 -13.67 13.41 20.94
N ASP A 131 -14.22 12.25 21.29
CA ASP A 131 -14.53 11.86 22.68
C ASP A 131 -13.29 11.73 23.56
N ALA A 132 -12.12 11.60 22.96
CA ALA A 132 -10.85 11.46 23.67
C ALA A 132 -9.92 12.66 23.48
N ALA A 133 -10.33 13.67 22.69
CA ALA A 133 -9.47 14.78 22.28
C ALA A 133 -8.81 15.52 23.45
N ASP A 134 -9.51 15.65 24.55
CA ASP A 134 -9.07 16.40 25.75
C ASP A 134 -8.42 15.51 26.83
N ARG A 135 -8.19 14.23 26.53
CA ARG A 135 -7.45 13.29 27.39
C ARG A 135 -5.97 13.30 26.99
N ALA A 136 -5.08 13.11 27.96
CA ALA A 136 -3.64 12.97 27.73
C ALA A 136 -3.34 11.75 26.84
N ILE A 137 -2.51 11.92 25.82
CA ILE A 137 -2.11 10.87 24.86
C ILE A 137 -1.46 9.68 25.56
N GLY A 138 -0.80 9.89 26.70
CA GLY A 138 -0.27 8.80 27.53
C GLY A 138 -1.33 7.77 27.97
N THR A 139 -2.62 8.18 28.00
CA THR A 139 -3.75 7.29 28.34
C THR A 139 -4.37 6.60 27.13
N TYR A 140 -3.90 6.91 25.91
CA TYR A 140 -4.45 6.36 24.68
C TYR A 140 -4.02 4.90 24.48
N SER A 141 -4.91 4.11 23.87
CA SER A 141 -4.53 2.80 23.32
C SER A 141 -3.54 2.99 22.17
N LYS A 142 -2.86 1.92 21.74
CA LYS A 142 -1.95 1.97 20.59
C LYS A 142 -2.68 2.46 19.33
N GLY A 143 -3.90 1.99 19.06
CA GLY A 143 -4.70 2.44 17.91
C GLY A 143 -5.14 3.91 18.03
N MET A 144 -5.45 4.40 19.24
CA MET A 144 -5.74 5.83 19.45
C MET A 144 -4.51 6.70 19.21
N ARG A 145 -3.32 6.28 19.68
CA ARG A 145 -2.07 6.99 19.38
C ARG A 145 -1.78 7.02 17.89
N GLN A 146 -2.03 5.93 17.18
CA GLN A 146 -1.85 5.86 15.73
C GLN A 146 -2.80 6.83 15.01
N ARG A 147 -4.08 6.86 15.39
CA ARG A 147 -5.06 7.83 14.86
C ARG A 147 -4.67 9.28 15.15
N ALA A 148 -4.14 9.57 16.35
CA ALA A 148 -3.65 10.89 16.69
C ALA A 148 -2.47 11.34 15.80
N LYS A 149 -1.56 10.43 15.42
CA LYS A 149 -0.49 10.72 14.44
C LYS A 149 -1.07 11.03 13.07
N VAL A 150 -2.09 10.29 12.62
CA VAL A 150 -2.76 10.57 11.35
C VAL A 150 -3.45 11.93 11.40
N ALA A 151 -4.20 12.26 12.46
CA ALA A 151 -4.79 13.58 12.64
C ALA A 151 -3.72 14.68 12.53
N ALA A 152 -2.59 14.52 13.24
CA ALA A 152 -1.48 15.49 13.20
C ALA A 152 -0.88 15.68 11.80
N ALA A 153 -0.82 14.62 10.99
CA ALA A 153 -0.37 14.69 9.61
C ALA A 153 -1.39 15.37 8.66
N LEU A 154 -2.67 15.44 9.06
CA LEU A 154 -3.75 15.98 8.26
C LEU A 154 -4.10 17.44 8.58
N VAL A 155 -3.57 18.05 9.68
CA VAL A 155 -3.97 19.38 10.12
C VAL A 155 -3.76 20.47 9.07
N HIS A 156 -2.75 20.34 8.22
CA HIS A 156 -2.42 21.34 7.18
C HIS A 156 -2.95 20.98 5.79
N ASP A 157 -3.81 19.96 5.72
CA ASP A 157 -4.51 19.53 4.50
C ASP A 157 -3.57 19.22 3.32
N PRO A 158 -2.58 18.32 3.50
CA PRO A 158 -1.55 18.08 2.50
C PRO A 158 -2.10 17.33 1.28
N PRO A 159 -1.63 17.68 0.05
CA PRO A 159 -1.96 16.93 -1.16
C PRO A 159 -1.25 15.56 -1.25
N ILE A 160 -0.22 15.32 -0.44
CA ILE A 160 0.55 14.07 -0.42
C ILE A 160 0.60 13.53 1.01
N LEU A 161 0.25 12.25 1.18
CA LEU A 161 0.32 11.54 2.46
C LEU A 161 1.32 10.38 2.36
N LEU A 162 2.26 10.38 3.29
CA LEU A 162 3.25 9.31 3.46
C LEU A 162 2.97 8.62 4.80
N LEU A 163 2.65 7.33 4.76
CA LEU A 163 2.18 6.60 5.94
C LEU A 163 3.05 5.35 6.14
N ASP A 164 3.81 5.33 7.23
CA ASP A 164 4.64 4.16 7.57
C ASP A 164 3.89 3.26 8.55
N GLU A 165 3.45 2.08 8.07
CA GLU A 165 2.65 1.09 8.81
C GLU A 165 1.41 1.71 9.51
N PRO A 166 0.51 2.40 8.77
CA PRO A 166 -0.54 3.23 9.36
C PRO A 166 -1.58 2.47 10.19
N PHE A 167 -1.74 1.17 9.98
CA PHE A 167 -2.78 0.35 10.62
C PHE A 167 -2.31 -0.36 11.88
N ASN A 168 -1.04 -0.18 12.26
CA ASN A 168 -0.45 -0.83 13.42
C ASN A 168 -1.20 -0.50 14.73
N GLY A 169 -1.67 -1.57 15.41
CA GLY A 169 -2.37 -1.47 16.71
C GLY A 169 -3.81 -1.02 16.63
N MET A 170 -4.39 -0.89 15.44
CA MET A 170 -5.82 -0.66 15.24
C MET A 170 -6.59 -1.97 15.30
N ASP A 171 -7.78 -1.94 15.90
CA ASP A 171 -8.74 -3.05 15.78
C ASP A 171 -9.33 -3.12 14.35
N PRO A 172 -10.02 -4.22 13.99
CA PRO A 172 -10.55 -4.39 12.63
C PRO A 172 -11.50 -3.27 12.18
N ARG A 173 -12.34 -2.74 13.07
CA ARG A 173 -13.28 -1.64 12.75
C ARG A 173 -12.54 -0.34 12.48
N GLN A 174 -11.60 0.02 13.35
CA GLN A 174 -10.76 1.21 13.18
C GLN A 174 -9.93 1.15 11.92
N ARG A 175 -9.42 -0.04 11.58
CA ARG A 175 -8.66 -0.26 10.33
C ARG A 175 -9.52 -0.03 9.09
N LEU A 176 -10.74 -0.57 9.06
CA LEU A 176 -11.67 -0.35 7.95
C LEU A 176 -12.00 1.14 7.77
N HIS A 177 -12.37 1.82 8.87
CA HIS A 177 -12.64 3.26 8.83
C HIS A 177 -11.44 4.06 8.30
N MET A 178 -10.21 3.76 8.75
CA MET A 178 -9.00 4.42 8.25
C MET A 178 -8.77 4.15 6.75
N MET A 179 -9.04 2.93 6.27
CA MET A 179 -8.96 2.61 4.84
C MET A 179 -9.98 3.40 4.01
N GLU A 180 -11.21 3.55 4.52
CA GLU A 180 -12.27 4.35 3.88
C GLU A 180 -11.88 5.84 3.82
N LEU A 181 -11.35 6.39 4.92
CA LEU A 181 -10.83 7.75 4.97
C LEU A 181 -9.75 7.99 3.90
N LEU A 182 -8.76 7.09 3.83
CA LEU A 182 -7.67 7.22 2.85
C LEU A 182 -8.17 7.09 1.40
N ARG A 183 -9.14 6.19 1.11
CA ARG A 183 -9.77 6.11 -0.21
C ARG A 183 -10.52 7.39 -0.57
N GLY A 184 -11.28 7.95 0.38
CA GLY A 184 -11.98 9.21 0.16
C GLY A 184 -11.03 10.34 -0.20
N MET A 185 -9.92 10.47 0.54
CA MET A 185 -8.88 11.45 0.24
C MET A 185 -8.21 11.24 -1.12
N ALA A 186 -7.96 10.00 -1.51
CA ALA A 186 -7.41 9.68 -2.82
C ALA A 186 -8.39 10.03 -3.95
N ALA A 187 -9.69 9.77 -3.77
CA ALA A 187 -10.73 10.15 -4.71
C ALA A 187 -10.86 11.68 -4.88
N GLU A 188 -10.44 12.48 -3.88
CA GLU A 188 -10.31 13.93 -3.95
C GLU A 188 -9.03 14.40 -4.69
N GLY A 189 -8.22 13.47 -5.21
CA GLY A 189 -7.02 13.76 -6.00
C GLY A 189 -5.72 13.78 -5.21
N ARG A 190 -5.71 13.35 -3.94
CA ARG A 190 -4.46 13.27 -3.16
C ARG A 190 -3.64 12.06 -3.58
N THR A 191 -2.32 12.19 -3.44
CA THR A 191 -1.37 11.08 -3.60
C THR A 191 -1.05 10.47 -2.24
N ILE A 192 -1.33 9.19 -2.08
CA ILE A 192 -1.12 8.46 -0.83
C ILE A 192 -0.14 7.32 -1.07
N LEU A 193 0.97 7.33 -0.33
CA LEU A 193 1.95 6.25 -0.30
C LEU A 193 2.00 5.67 1.12
N PHE A 194 1.59 4.43 1.29
CA PHE A 194 1.66 3.77 2.59
C PHE A 194 2.51 2.50 2.54
N SER A 195 3.31 2.29 3.57
CA SER A 195 4.01 1.03 3.75
C SER A 195 3.16 0.03 4.51
N SER A 196 3.25 -1.24 4.14
CA SER A 196 2.77 -2.35 4.95
C SER A 196 3.59 -3.61 4.66
N HIS A 197 3.67 -4.49 5.66
CA HIS A 197 4.14 -5.86 5.51
C HIS A 197 2.97 -6.86 5.50
N ILE A 198 1.73 -6.38 5.67
CA ILE A 198 0.49 -7.16 5.66
C ILE A 198 -0.14 -7.05 4.28
N LEU A 199 -0.13 -8.16 3.55
CA LEU A 199 -0.63 -8.26 2.18
C LEU A 199 -2.10 -7.87 2.06
N GLU A 200 -2.94 -8.33 2.99
CA GLU A 200 -4.38 -8.04 3.01
C GLU A 200 -4.68 -6.54 3.09
N GLU A 201 -3.87 -5.77 3.82
CA GLU A 201 -4.02 -4.31 3.90
C GLU A 201 -3.77 -3.66 2.55
N VAL A 202 -2.73 -4.12 1.85
CA VAL A 202 -2.37 -3.61 0.53
C VAL A 202 -3.42 -4.00 -0.51
N GLU A 203 -3.87 -5.26 -0.54
CA GLU A 203 -4.93 -5.72 -1.45
C GLU A 203 -6.23 -4.96 -1.27
N ARG A 204 -6.58 -4.63 -0.01
CA ARG A 204 -7.83 -3.93 0.28
C ARG A 204 -7.78 -2.45 -0.04
N LEU A 205 -6.64 -1.79 0.10
CA LEU A 205 -6.57 -0.33 0.02
C LEU A 205 -5.89 0.17 -1.26
N ALA A 206 -4.83 -0.48 -1.72
CA ALA A 206 -3.98 0.04 -2.78
C ALA A 206 -4.58 -0.20 -4.18
N GLU A 207 -4.51 0.82 -5.03
CA GLU A 207 -4.76 0.73 -6.47
C GLU A 207 -3.49 0.29 -7.22
N ARG A 208 -2.33 0.66 -6.70
CA ARG A 208 -1.00 0.31 -7.21
C ARG A 208 -0.14 -0.24 -6.09
N VAL A 209 0.79 -1.11 -6.45
CA VAL A 209 1.74 -1.70 -5.51
C VAL A 209 3.16 -1.51 -6.02
N LEU A 210 4.04 -1.10 -5.11
CA LEU A 210 5.49 -1.11 -5.28
C LEU A 210 6.06 -2.20 -4.37
N VAL A 211 6.61 -3.26 -4.94
CA VAL A 211 7.21 -4.36 -4.17
C VAL A 211 8.71 -4.11 -4.02
N ILE A 212 9.16 -3.93 -2.79
CA ILE A 212 10.56 -3.68 -2.46
C ILE A 212 11.17 -4.93 -1.82
N VAL A 213 12.28 -5.40 -2.38
CA VAL A 213 13.04 -6.54 -1.88
C VAL A 213 14.52 -6.18 -1.85
N ALA A 214 15.16 -6.35 -0.71
CA ALA A 214 16.58 -6.05 -0.51
C ALA A 214 17.02 -4.66 -1.06
N GLY A 215 16.21 -3.65 -0.83
CA GLY A 215 16.48 -2.28 -1.27
C GLY A 215 16.21 -2.00 -2.74
N ARG A 216 15.64 -2.93 -3.51
CA ARG A 216 15.35 -2.78 -4.95
C ARG A 216 13.85 -2.85 -5.23
N LEU A 217 13.42 -2.16 -6.27
CA LEU A 217 12.06 -2.28 -6.80
C LEU A 217 11.96 -3.58 -7.61
N ALA A 218 11.30 -4.58 -7.02
CA ALA A 218 11.13 -5.89 -7.64
C ALA A 218 9.94 -5.94 -8.60
N ALA A 219 8.87 -5.18 -8.32
CA ALA A 219 7.71 -5.05 -9.18
C ALA A 219 6.95 -3.75 -8.88
N SER A 220 6.24 -3.23 -9.88
CA SER A 220 5.42 -2.02 -9.80
C SER A 220 4.19 -2.15 -10.70
N GLY A 221 3.00 -1.79 -10.22
CA GLY A 221 1.76 -1.80 -10.98
C GLY A 221 0.57 -2.35 -10.19
N ASP A 222 -0.52 -2.70 -10.90
CA ASP A 222 -1.60 -3.51 -10.33
C ASP A 222 -1.08 -4.92 -10.03
N PHE A 223 -1.29 -5.43 -8.82
CA PHE A 223 -0.73 -6.74 -8.41
C PHE A 223 -1.33 -7.91 -9.21
N ARG A 224 -2.57 -7.79 -9.70
CA ARG A 224 -3.20 -8.81 -10.55
C ARG A 224 -2.57 -8.85 -11.93
N GLU A 225 -2.21 -7.67 -12.48
CA GLU A 225 -1.47 -7.58 -13.74
C GLU A 225 -0.06 -8.15 -13.57
N ILE A 226 0.63 -7.78 -12.48
CA ILE A 226 1.96 -8.34 -12.16
C ILE A 226 1.88 -9.86 -12.09
N ARG A 227 0.87 -10.41 -11.41
CA ARG A 227 0.69 -11.88 -11.30
C ARG A 227 0.45 -12.56 -12.64
N ARG A 228 -0.34 -11.95 -13.52
CA ARG A 228 -0.61 -12.50 -14.87
C ARG A 228 0.62 -12.54 -15.77
N LEU A 229 1.56 -11.63 -15.56
CA LEU A 229 2.82 -11.57 -16.31
C LEU A 229 3.89 -12.55 -15.79
N MET A 230 3.68 -13.20 -14.65
CA MET A 230 4.61 -14.19 -14.09
C MET A 230 4.44 -15.54 -14.80
N THR A 231 5.12 -15.71 -15.93
CA THR A 231 5.01 -16.90 -16.81
C THR A 231 5.85 -18.09 -16.37
N ASP A 232 6.80 -17.88 -15.48
CA ASP A 232 7.72 -18.90 -14.97
C ASP A 232 7.14 -19.72 -13.79
N ARG A 233 5.91 -19.43 -13.38
CA ARG A 233 5.21 -20.17 -12.34
C ARG A 233 3.77 -20.47 -12.78
N PRO A 234 3.35 -21.76 -12.77
CA PRO A 234 1.99 -22.13 -13.14
C PRO A 234 0.94 -21.41 -12.29
N HIS A 235 -0.12 -20.94 -12.95
CA HIS A 235 -1.30 -20.36 -12.28
C HIS A 235 -2.14 -21.48 -11.69
N THR A 236 -2.65 -21.28 -10.49
CA THR A 236 -3.48 -22.25 -9.79
C THR A 236 -4.96 -21.87 -9.86
N PHE A 237 -5.79 -22.80 -10.27
CA PHE A 237 -7.22 -22.65 -10.35
C PHE A 237 -7.90 -23.73 -9.51
N THR A 238 -8.98 -23.36 -8.85
CA THR A 238 -9.88 -24.26 -8.18
C THR A 238 -11.14 -24.43 -9.01
N LEU A 239 -11.54 -25.66 -9.26
CA LEU A 239 -12.71 -26.00 -10.05
C LEU A 239 -13.64 -26.92 -9.26
N ARG A 240 -14.95 -26.78 -9.56
CA ARG A 240 -15.97 -27.77 -9.21
C ARG A 240 -16.79 -28.08 -10.45
N SER A 241 -17.07 -29.33 -10.66
CA SER A 241 -17.79 -29.81 -11.82
C SER A 241 -18.73 -30.98 -11.48
N SER A 242 -19.53 -31.39 -12.45
CA SER A 242 -20.36 -32.59 -12.31
C SER A 242 -19.57 -33.89 -12.22
N ASP A 243 -18.31 -33.91 -12.69
CA ASP A 243 -17.34 -35.01 -12.55
C ASP A 243 -15.91 -34.43 -12.56
N ASP A 244 -15.41 -34.15 -11.36
CA ASP A 244 -14.09 -33.54 -11.18
C ASP A 244 -12.94 -34.48 -11.58
N ARG A 245 -13.14 -35.82 -11.50
CA ARG A 245 -12.13 -36.79 -11.90
C ARG A 245 -12.00 -36.85 -13.42
N ALA A 246 -13.13 -36.90 -14.14
CA ALA A 246 -13.14 -36.88 -15.60
C ALA A 246 -12.58 -35.58 -16.13
N LEU A 247 -12.95 -34.44 -15.49
CA LEU A 247 -12.42 -33.12 -15.85
C LEU A 247 -10.90 -33.04 -15.64
N ALA A 248 -10.38 -33.50 -14.51
CA ALA A 248 -8.95 -33.54 -14.24
C ALA A 248 -8.19 -34.33 -15.31
N SER A 249 -8.70 -35.51 -15.69
CA SER A 249 -8.10 -36.34 -16.74
C SER A 249 -8.09 -35.62 -18.11
N ALA A 250 -9.20 -34.99 -18.47
CA ALA A 250 -9.30 -34.25 -19.73
C ALA A 250 -8.36 -33.03 -19.76
N LEU A 251 -8.22 -32.31 -18.64
CA LEU A 251 -7.32 -31.18 -18.52
C LEU A 251 -5.86 -31.55 -18.57
N LEU A 252 -5.46 -32.67 -17.94
CA LEU A 252 -4.08 -33.16 -17.95
C LEU A 252 -3.55 -33.53 -19.35
N ALA A 253 -4.45 -33.75 -20.32
CA ALA A 253 -4.07 -33.95 -21.71
C ALA A 253 -3.70 -32.69 -22.47
N GLU A 254 -3.98 -31.50 -21.92
CA GLU A 254 -3.71 -30.23 -22.56
C GLU A 254 -2.29 -29.70 -22.23
N PRO A 255 -1.52 -29.20 -23.22
CA PRO A 255 -0.12 -28.83 -23.05
C PRO A 255 0.13 -27.72 -22.02
N MET A 256 -0.88 -26.85 -21.79
CA MET A 256 -0.80 -25.75 -20.85
C MET A 256 -1.01 -26.17 -19.40
N ILE A 257 -1.32 -27.43 -19.12
CA ILE A 257 -1.57 -27.92 -17.78
C ILE A 257 -0.30 -28.55 -17.19
N ALA A 258 0.22 -27.93 -16.14
CA ALA A 258 1.37 -28.40 -15.40
C ALA A 258 1.04 -29.48 -14.36
N GLY A 259 -0.23 -29.61 -13.99
CA GLY A 259 -0.69 -30.62 -13.05
C GLY A 259 -2.11 -30.38 -12.57
N ALA A 260 -2.73 -31.46 -12.05
CA ALA A 260 -4.04 -31.42 -11.41
C ALA A 260 -4.01 -32.27 -10.13
N ALA A 261 -4.73 -31.87 -9.10
CA ALA A 261 -4.89 -32.58 -7.84
C ALA A 261 -6.36 -32.57 -7.40
N LEU A 262 -6.82 -33.70 -6.87
CA LEU A 262 -8.16 -33.82 -6.28
C LEU A 262 -7.97 -34.08 -4.78
N ASP A 263 -8.47 -33.12 -3.98
CA ASP A 263 -8.43 -33.21 -2.54
C ASP A 263 -9.77 -32.74 -1.95
N GLY A 264 -10.38 -33.57 -1.08
CA GLY A 264 -11.62 -33.22 -0.37
C GLY A 264 -12.81 -32.84 -1.26
N GLY A 265 -12.88 -33.31 -2.54
CA GLY A 265 -13.93 -32.95 -3.48
C GLY A 265 -13.70 -31.59 -4.16
N LEU A 266 -12.46 -31.11 -4.15
CA LEU A 266 -12.01 -29.89 -4.82
C LEU A 266 -10.97 -30.26 -5.87
N LEU A 267 -11.16 -29.85 -7.11
CA LEU A 267 -10.20 -29.99 -8.19
C LEU A 267 -9.30 -28.77 -8.25
N THR A 268 -8.02 -28.93 -7.98
CA THR A 268 -6.99 -27.89 -8.15
C THR A 268 -6.20 -28.17 -9.42
N VAL A 269 -6.10 -27.20 -10.31
CA VAL A 269 -5.39 -27.29 -11.59
C VAL A 269 -4.32 -26.22 -11.66
N ARG A 270 -3.11 -26.60 -12.10
CA ARG A 270 -2.00 -25.68 -12.35
C ARG A 270 -1.78 -25.54 -13.85
N ALA A 271 -1.95 -24.31 -14.37
CA ALA A 271 -1.79 -23.99 -15.78
C ALA A 271 -0.62 -23.03 -16.00
N THR A 272 0.17 -23.25 -17.04
CA THR A 272 1.33 -22.41 -17.39
C THR A 272 0.95 -21.11 -18.06
N ASP A 273 -0.26 -21.03 -18.63
CA ASP A 273 -0.81 -19.81 -19.28
C ASP A 273 -2.23 -19.56 -18.79
N PHE A 274 -2.41 -18.48 -18.03
CA PHE A 274 -3.70 -18.07 -17.48
C PHE A 274 -4.74 -17.81 -18.58
N GLY A 275 -4.36 -17.06 -19.63
CA GLY A 275 -5.29 -16.68 -20.68
C GLY A 275 -5.69 -17.87 -21.57
N ALA A 276 -4.74 -18.73 -21.92
CA ALA A 276 -5.03 -19.95 -22.70
C ALA A 276 -5.96 -20.87 -21.92
N PHE A 277 -5.70 -21.10 -20.64
CA PHE A 277 -6.53 -21.95 -19.79
C PHE A 277 -7.96 -21.38 -19.64
N SER A 278 -8.10 -20.11 -19.31
CA SER A 278 -9.41 -19.47 -19.12
C SER A 278 -10.30 -19.54 -20.37
N ARG A 279 -9.70 -19.44 -21.57
CA ARG A 279 -10.42 -19.57 -22.83
C ARG A 279 -10.78 -21.02 -23.17
N ALA A 280 -9.92 -21.96 -22.80
CA ALA A 280 -10.05 -23.37 -23.21
C ALA A 280 -10.92 -24.23 -22.28
N VAL A 281 -10.92 -23.95 -20.97
CA VAL A 281 -11.51 -24.81 -19.94
C VAL A 281 -13.00 -25.11 -20.19
N SER A 282 -13.79 -24.12 -20.59
CA SER A 282 -15.22 -24.27 -20.88
C SER A 282 -15.46 -25.19 -22.09
N GLY A 283 -14.59 -25.07 -23.12
CA GLY A 283 -14.64 -25.90 -24.32
C GLY A 283 -14.25 -27.36 -24.01
N ILE A 284 -13.23 -27.54 -23.15
CA ILE A 284 -12.79 -28.88 -22.72
C ILE A 284 -13.92 -29.58 -21.95
N ALA A 285 -14.49 -28.91 -20.95
CA ALA A 285 -15.58 -29.46 -20.16
C ALA A 285 -16.78 -29.87 -21.05
N ARG A 286 -17.15 -29.02 -22.04
CA ARG A 286 -18.24 -29.28 -22.98
C ARG A 286 -17.94 -30.52 -23.86
N ARG A 287 -16.74 -30.66 -24.40
CA ARG A 287 -16.35 -31.84 -25.22
C ARG A 287 -16.51 -33.16 -24.48
N HIS A 288 -16.35 -33.13 -23.15
CA HIS A 288 -16.48 -34.30 -22.29
C HIS A 288 -17.84 -34.43 -21.58
N ALA A 289 -18.83 -33.62 -21.98
CA ALA A 289 -20.17 -33.56 -21.37
C ALA A 289 -20.18 -33.26 -19.86
N ILE A 290 -19.17 -32.54 -19.37
CA ILE A 290 -19.00 -32.14 -17.97
C ILE A 290 -19.53 -30.73 -17.75
N ARG A 291 -20.35 -30.52 -16.72
CA ARG A 291 -20.82 -29.21 -16.31
C ARG A 291 -19.83 -28.59 -15.33
N LEU A 292 -19.35 -27.39 -15.65
CA LEU A 292 -18.61 -26.57 -14.69
C LEU A 292 -19.59 -25.88 -13.75
N HIS A 293 -19.35 -25.98 -12.44
CA HIS A 293 -20.14 -25.30 -11.41
C HIS A 293 -19.39 -24.09 -10.88
N GLU A 294 -18.06 -24.20 -10.76
CA GLU A 294 -17.20 -23.16 -10.23
C GLU A 294 -15.84 -23.19 -10.93
N LEU A 295 -15.28 -22.00 -11.16
CA LEU A 295 -13.92 -21.78 -11.66
C LEU A 295 -13.37 -20.53 -10.99
N LEU A 296 -12.42 -20.71 -10.07
CA LEU A 296 -11.79 -19.62 -9.34
C LEU A 296 -10.27 -19.69 -9.49
N PRO A 297 -9.62 -18.60 -9.89
CA PRO A 297 -8.17 -18.49 -9.74
C PRO A 297 -7.86 -18.34 -8.25
N THR A 298 -6.99 -19.21 -7.72
CA THR A 298 -6.64 -19.24 -6.29
C THR A 298 -5.28 -18.62 -5.98
N ASP A 299 -4.50 -18.27 -6.99
CA ASP A 299 -3.18 -17.68 -6.84
C ASP A 299 -3.05 -16.27 -7.45
N GLU A 300 -4.16 -15.60 -7.73
CA GLU A 300 -4.18 -14.17 -8.08
C GLU A 300 -4.00 -13.25 -6.86
N SER A 301 -3.68 -13.80 -5.68
CA SER A 301 -3.45 -13.01 -4.49
C SER A 301 -2.07 -12.32 -4.53
N LEU A 302 -1.98 -11.19 -3.86
CA LEU A 302 -0.71 -10.48 -3.64
C LEU A 302 0.31 -11.36 -2.90
N GLU A 303 -0.15 -12.32 -2.10
CA GLU A 303 0.68 -13.28 -1.39
C GLU A 303 1.49 -14.18 -2.34
N SER A 304 0.88 -14.67 -3.42
CA SER A 304 1.61 -15.47 -4.41
C SER A 304 2.65 -14.65 -5.16
N VAL A 305 2.36 -13.40 -5.51
CA VAL A 305 3.31 -12.46 -6.11
C VAL A 305 4.47 -12.19 -5.17
N PHE A 306 4.17 -11.83 -3.93
CA PHE A 306 5.16 -11.49 -2.92
C PHE A 306 6.07 -12.67 -2.57
N SER A 307 5.49 -13.86 -2.34
CA SER A 307 6.26 -15.07 -2.04
C SER A 307 7.23 -15.47 -3.15
N TYR A 308 6.86 -15.19 -4.40
CA TYR A 308 7.73 -15.41 -5.55
C TYR A 308 8.90 -14.43 -5.58
N LEU A 309 8.63 -13.12 -5.41
CA LEU A 309 9.65 -12.08 -5.51
C LEU A 309 10.66 -12.09 -4.36
N VAL A 310 10.22 -12.53 -3.15
CA VAL A 310 11.11 -12.58 -1.96
C VAL A 310 12.01 -13.83 -1.96
N ARG A 311 11.65 -14.91 -2.67
CA ARG A 311 12.45 -16.14 -2.73
C ARG A 311 13.55 -16.12 -3.81
N ARG A 312 13.58 -15.10 -4.64
CA ARG A 312 14.64 -14.82 -5.62
C ARG A 312 15.74 -13.95 -5.04
#